data_183bcf502dc0968afb68bde0a8be500f
#
_entry.id   183bcf502dc0968afb68bde0a8be500f
#
_cell.length_a   1.000
_cell.length_b   1.000
_cell.length_c   1.000
_cell.angle_alpha   90.00
_cell.angle_beta   90.00
_cell.angle_gamma   90.00
#
_symmetry.space_group_name_H-M   'P 1'
#
loop_
_entity.id
_entity.type
_entity.pdbx_description
1 polymer ?
#
loop_
_entity_poly.entity_id
_entity_poly.type
_entity_poly.pdbx_seq_one_letter_code
_entity_poly.pdbx_strand_id
1 'polypeptide(L)'
;VSRSRIFQLKPLTEADLYAVARQALADPERGYGKLDVGIDDDALAHLVNVANGDARALLNALELAVETTPASEQVAEPASRFTPHVPRIHVTLAVAEESIQRRAVLYDKEGDYHFDTISAYIKSLRGSDPDAALYWLAKMVYAGEDPRFIFRRMLIFAGEDVGLADPHALPLVTAAAEAFDRVGLPEGRFHLTLATLYLATAAKSNSALGFFDALAAVEQEREAEAPTHLRDGNRDKEGFGHGEGYLYPHAYRDHW
;
A
#
# COMPACT_ATOMS: atom_id res chain seq x y z
N VAL A 1 -11.50 21.33 8.92
CA VAL A 1 -10.77 22.02 7.84
C VAL A 1 -10.69 23.52 8.07
N SER A 2 -11.62 24.14 8.80
CA SER A 2 -11.67 25.62 8.99
C SER A 2 -10.54 26.23 9.88
N ARG A 3 -9.69 25.40 10.50
CA ARG A 3 -8.57 25.85 11.36
C ARG A 3 -7.19 25.46 10.85
N SER A 4 -7.09 24.84 9.67
CA SER A 4 -5.83 24.41 9.07
C SER A 4 -5.50 25.24 7.84
N ARG A 5 -4.25 25.67 7.70
CA ARG A 5 -3.73 26.26 6.46
C ARG A 5 -3.24 25.14 5.56
N ILE A 6 -3.70 25.10 4.33
CA ILE A 6 -3.25 24.16 3.31
C ILE A 6 -2.07 24.80 2.58
N PHE A 7 -0.92 24.14 2.59
CA PHE A 7 0.26 24.50 1.81
C PHE A 7 0.40 23.47 0.68
N GLN A 8 0.41 23.95 -0.54
CA GLN A 8 0.69 23.11 -1.70
C GLN A 8 2.19 23.13 -1.96
N LEU A 9 2.85 21.99 -1.79
CA LEU A 9 4.25 21.82 -2.16
C LEU A 9 4.34 21.59 -3.68
N LYS A 10 5.31 22.25 -4.31
CA LYS A 10 5.62 22.04 -5.72
C LYS A 10 6.75 21.02 -5.85
N PRO A 11 6.80 20.24 -6.96
CA PRO A 11 7.96 19.43 -7.27
C PRO A 11 9.23 20.29 -7.27
N LEU A 12 10.35 19.68 -6.88
CA LEU A 12 11.65 20.34 -6.93
C LEU A 12 12.10 20.56 -8.37
N THR A 13 12.87 21.62 -8.60
CA THR A 13 13.50 21.84 -9.90
C THR A 13 14.70 20.90 -10.08
N GLU A 14 15.16 20.69 -11.32
CA GLU A 14 16.40 19.94 -11.58
C GLU A 14 17.59 20.51 -10.80
N ALA A 15 17.72 21.84 -10.74
CA ALA A 15 18.78 22.52 -9.98
C ALA A 15 18.72 22.17 -8.49
N ASP A 16 17.53 22.12 -7.90
CA ASP A 16 17.33 21.72 -6.50
C ASP A 16 17.74 20.23 -6.31
N LEU A 17 17.38 19.36 -7.22
CA LEU A 17 17.74 17.94 -7.17
C LEU A 17 19.26 17.73 -7.29
N TYR A 18 19.95 18.46 -8.19
CA TYR A 18 21.40 18.44 -8.25
C TYR A 18 22.05 18.90 -6.93
N ALA A 19 21.49 19.93 -6.29
CA ALA A 19 21.96 20.42 -5.02
C ALA A 19 21.79 19.36 -3.91
N VAL A 20 20.66 18.70 -3.86
CA VAL A 20 20.35 17.60 -2.91
C VAL A 20 21.32 16.42 -3.11
N ALA A 21 21.54 15.98 -4.35
CA ALA A 21 22.46 14.87 -4.63
C ALA A 21 23.90 15.21 -4.23
N ARG A 22 24.39 16.40 -4.59
CA ARG A 22 25.74 16.84 -4.21
C ARG A 22 25.90 16.97 -2.70
N GLN A 23 24.87 17.46 -2.01
CA GLN A 23 24.89 17.51 -0.55
C GLN A 23 24.98 16.11 0.06
N ALA A 24 24.19 15.15 -0.42
CA ALA A 24 24.20 13.77 0.06
C ALA A 24 25.58 13.09 -0.16
N LEU A 25 26.24 13.38 -1.29
CA LEU A 25 27.58 12.87 -1.55
C LEU A 25 28.65 13.51 -0.66
N ALA A 26 28.49 14.78 -0.27
CA ALA A 26 29.47 15.55 0.48
C ALA A 26 29.27 15.49 2.01
N ASP A 27 28.08 15.19 2.51
CA ASP A 27 27.76 15.21 3.95
C ASP A 27 28.42 14.02 4.67
N PRO A 28 29.34 14.29 5.64
CA PRO A 28 30.04 13.21 6.36
C PRO A 28 29.20 12.57 7.48
N GLU A 29 28.08 13.18 7.90
CA GLU A 29 27.27 12.68 9.00
C GLU A 29 26.02 11.93 8.52
N ARG A 30 25.40 12.41 7.43
CA ARG A 30 24.11 11.93 6.93
C ARG A 30 24.18 11.39 5.51
N GLY A 31 25.36 11.41 4.89
CA GLY A 31 25.58 10.99 3.52
C GLY A 31 26.91 10.25 3.35
N TYR A 32 27.46 10.33 2.18
CA TYR A 32 28.64 9.57 1.76
C TYR A 32 29.98 10.32 1.90
N GLY A 33 30.01 11.49 2.55
CA GLY A 33 31.21 12.33 2.66
C GLY A 33 32.41 11.72 3.40
N LYS A 34 32.24 10.55 4.05
CA LYS A 34 33.35 9.75 4.62
C LYS A 34 33.92 8.73 3.65
N LEU A 35 33.25 8.47 2.54
CA LEU A 35 33.65 7.55 1.49
C LEU A 35 34.21 8.33 0.30
N ASP A 36 35.10 7.75 -0.46
CA ASP A 36 35.55 8.32 -1.74
C ASP A 36 34.57 7.88 -2.83
N VAL A 37 33.48 8.64 -3.00
CA VAL A 37 32.44 8.37 -3.98
C VAL A 37 32.55 9.37 -5.13
N GLY A 38 32.86 8.88 -6.33
CA GLY A 38 32.76 9.60 -7.59
C GLY A 38 31.51 9.17 -8.36
N ILE A 39 30.89 10.12 -9.04
CA ILE A 39 29.76 9.87 -9.94
C ILE A 39 30.00 10.62 -11.24
N ASP A 40 29.75 9.96 -12.37
CA ASP A 40 29.84 10.60 -13.68
C ASP A 40 28.71 11.63 -13.87
N ASP A 41 28.99 12.71 -14.61
CA ASP A 41 28.00 13.79 -14.81
C ASP A 41 26.73 13.29 -15.54
N ASP A 42 26.88 12.37 -16.48
CA ASP A 42 25.75 11.74 -17.19
C ASP A 42 24.96 10.78 -16.29
N ALA A 43 25.64 10.06 -15.40
CA ALA A 43 24.98 9.23 -14.37
C ALA A 43 24.15 10.08 -13.42
N LEU A 44 24.71 11.19 -12.93
CA LEU A 44 24.00 12.11 -12.04
C LEU A 44 22.82 12.78 -12.75
N ALA A 45 23.02 13.21 -14.02
CA ALA A 45 21.95 13.78 -14.84
C ALA A 45 20.80 12.78 -15.05
N HIS A 46 21.14 11.51 -15.29
CA HIS A 46 20.13 10.45 -15.43
C HIS A 46 19.32 10.24 -14.16
N LEU A 47 19.97 10.16 -12.97
CA LEU A 47 19.28 10.05 -11.67
C LEU A 47 18.33 11.24 -11.42
N VAL A 48 18.78 12.46 -11.70
CA VAL A 48 17.99 13.69 -11.53
C VAL A 48 16.78 13.71 -12.46
N ASN A 49 16.97 13.37 -13.73
CA ASN A 49 15.89 13.35 -14.73
C ASN A 49 14.79 12.34 -14.35
N VAL A 50 15.18 11.13 -13.96
CA VAL A 50 14.20 10.09 -13.57
C VAL A 50 13.52 10.39 -12.24
N ALA A 51 14.16 11.12 -11.33
CA ALA A 51 13.56 11.56 -10.08
C ALA A 51 12.40 12.54 -10.26
N ASN A 52 12.35 13.25 -11.39
CA ASN A 52 11.21 14.09 -11.82
C ASN A 52 10.63 14.99 -10.72
N GLY A 53 11.49 15.72 -10.01
CA GLY A 53 11.08 16.66 -8.95
C GLY A 53 10.94 16.05 -7.55
N ASP A 54 11.23 14.77 -7.36
CA ASP A 54 11.15 14.06 -6.08
C ASP A 54 12.54 13.78 -5.48
N ALA A 55 12.88 14.49 -4.39
CA ALA A 55 14.15 14.32 -3.70
C ALA A 55 14.34 12.94 -3.05
N ARG A 56 13.28 12.34 -2.50
CA ARG A 56 13.34 10.98 -1.92
C ARG A 56 13.64 9.97 -3.01
N ALA A 57 13.00 10.19 -4.15
CA ALA A 57 13.22 9.42 -5.35
C ALA A 57 14.68 9.45 -5.78
N LEU A 58 15.28 10.60 -5.84
CA LEU A 58 16.68 10.79 -6.17
C LEU A 58 17.61 10.13 -5.14
N LEU A 59 17.40 10.41 -3.85
CA LEU A 59 18.27 9.91 -2.78
C LEU A 59 18.27 8.38 -2.70
N ASN A 60 17.11 7.73 -2.80
CA ASN A 60 17.03 6.28 -2.79
C ASN A 60 17.74 5.65 -4.01
N ALA A 61 17.64 6.27 -5.20
CA ALA A 61 18.35 5.78 -6.38
C ALA A 61 19.87 5.98 -6.26
N LEU A 62 20.29 7.10 -5.70
CA LEU A 62 21.70 7.38 -5.42
C LEU A 62 22.27 6.41 -4.39
N GLU A 63 21.54 6.15 -3.29
CA GLU A 63 21.89 5.17 -2.26
C GLU A 63 22.09 3.79 -2.87
N LEU A 64 21.12 3.31 -3.65
CA LEU A 64 21.24 2.02 -4.31
C LEU A 64 22.41 1.96 -5.28
N ALA A 65 22.67 3.02 -6.06
CA ALA A 65 23.79 3.09 -6.97
C ALA A 65 25.13 3.01 -6.23
N VAL A 66 25.28 3.73 -5.11
CA VAL A 66 26.51 3.72 -4.30
C VAL A 66 26.70 2.36 -3.61
N GLU A 67 25.67 1.80 -3.00
CA GLU A 67 25.76 0.54 -2.24
C GLU A 67 25.96 -0.70 -3.12
N THR A 68 25.45 -0.68 -4.36
CA THR A 68 25.62 -1.80 -5.29
C THR A 68 26.89 -1.73 -6.12
N THR A 69 27.57 -0.59 -6.13
CA THR A 69 28.85 -0.44 -6.85
C THR A 69 29.98 -1.07 -6.06
N PRO A 70 30.66 -2.08 -6.59
CA PRO A 70 31.84 -2.65 -5.92
C PRO A 70 32.91 -1.58 -5.75
N ALA A 71 33.45 -1.46 -4.55
CA ALA A 71 34.58 -0.61 -4.30
C ALA A 71 35.81 -1.10 -5.11
N SER A 72 36.29 -0.29 -6.04
CA SER A 72 37.48 -0.65 -6.83
C SER A 72 38.74 -0.41 -6.03
N GLU A 73 39.51 -1.48 -5.82
CA GLU A 73 40.93 -1.38 -5.46
C GLU A 73 41.73 -0.90 -6.70
N GLN A 74 41.60 0.38 -7.05
CA GLN A 74 42.60 0.92 -7.99
C GLN A 74 43.89 1.06 -7.26
N VAL A 75 44.91 0.29 -7.70
CA VAL A 75 46.29 0.46 -7.32
C VAL A 75 46.71 1.87 -7.74
N ALA A 76 46.54 2.83 -6.85
CA ALA A 76 47.20 4.11 -7.00
C ALA A 76 48.70 3.84 -6.89
N GLU A 77 49.51 4.40 -7.82
CA GLU A 77 50.96 4.37 -7.71
C GLU A 77 51.41 4.77 -6.29
N PRO A 78 52.48 4.18 -5.74
CA PRO A 78 52.80 4.25 -4.33
C PRO A 78 53.29 5.65 -3.93
N ALA A 79 52.38 6.56 -3.70
CA ALA A 79 52.63 7.81 -3.02
C ALA A 79 52.38 7.63 -1.53
N SER A 80 53.43 7.30 -0.78
CA SER A 80 53.51 7.28 0.68
C SER A 80 52.83 6.11 1.41
N ARG A 81 53.60 5.34 2.16
CA ARG A 81 53.23 4.16 2.97
C ARG A 81 52.38 4.45 4.22
N PHE A 82 51.77 5.63 4.36
CA PHE A 82 51.09 6.07 5.60
C PHE A 82 49.69 6.71 5.42
N THR A 83 49.12 6.72 4.23
CA THR A 83 47.71 7.14 4.07
C THR A 83 46.79 5.93 4.09
N PRO A 84 45.76 5.87 4.95
CA PRO A 84 44.76 4.80 4.90
C PRO A 84 44.09 4.81 3.53
N HIS A 85 44.18 3.68 2.83
CA HIS A 85 43.54 3.49 1.52
C HIS A 85 42.02 3.41 1.71
N VAL A 86 41.32 4.46 1.35
CA VAL A 86 39.84 4.45 1.29
C VAL A 86 39.45 3.88 -0.09
N PRO A 87 38.74 2.77 -0.16
CA PRO A 87 38.34 2.21 -1.45
C PRO A 87 37.43 3.19 -2.18
N ARG A 88 37.69 3.43 -3.47
CA ARG A 88 36.93 4.37 -4.30
C ARG A 88 35.74 3.70 -4.90
N ILE A 89 34.55 4.27 -4.67
CA ILE A 89 33.30 3.89 -5.32
C ILE A 89 33.10 4.82 -6.52
N HIS A 90 32.93 4.28 -7.72
CA HIS A 90 32.72 5.07 -8.93
C HIS A 90 31.41 4.68 -9.61
N VAL A 91 30.41 5.55 -9.55
CA VAL A 91 29.07 5.34 -10.12
C VAL A 91 29.07 5.81 -11.56
N THR A 92 28.97 4.87 -12.48
CA THR A 92 28.84 5.11 -13.92
C THR A 92 27.38 5.19 -14.35
N LEU A 93 27.12 5.66 -15.59
CA LEU A 93 25.76 5.69 -16.16
C LEU A 93 25.12 4.31 -16.14
N ALA A 94 25.83 3.25 -16.47
CA ALA A 94 25.28 1.88 -16.46
C ALA A 94 24.80 1.45 -15.07
N VAL A 95 25.54 1.79 -14.00
CA VAL A 95 25.13 1.54 -12.62
C VAL A 95 23.91 2.39 -12.24
N ALA A 96 23.87 3.65 -12.66
CA ALA A 96 22.73 4.52 -12.43
C ALA A 96 21.46 3.99 -13.11
N GLU A 97 21.56 3.53 -14.35
CA GLU A 97 20.46 2.89 -15.08
C GLU A 97 19.98 1.61 -14.40
N GLU A 98 20.90 0.74 -13.96
CA GLU A 98 20.56 -0.48 -13.25
C GLU A 98 19.87 -0.18 -11.90
N SER A 99 20.36 0.80 -11.15
CA SER A 99 19.78 1.23 -9.87
C SER A 99 18.36 1.77 -10.05
N ILE A 100 18.09 2.47 -11.16
CA ILE A 100 16.77 2.97 -11.50
C ILE A 100 15.85 1.83 -11.94
N GLN A 101 16.33 0.87 -12.74
CA GLN A 101 15.53 -0.31 -13.11
C GLN A 101 15.17 -1.13 -11.88
N ARG A 102 16.09 -1.37 -10.95
CA ARG A 102 15.80 -2.00 -9.66
C ARG A 102 14.84 -1.18 -8.81
N ARG A 103 14.86 0.14 -8.93
CA ARG A 103 14.00 1.06 -8.22
C ARG A 103 12.62 1.25 -8.85
N ALA A 104 12.50 1.21 -10.18
CA ALA A 104 11.18 1.16 -10.82
C ALA A 104 10.37 -0.05 -10.29
N VAL A 105 11.08 -1.03 -9.74
CA VAL A 105 10.56 -2.16 -8.95
C VAL A 105 10.28 -1.79 -7.49
N LEU A 106 11.05 -0.84 -6.91
CA LEU A 106 10.82 -0.35 -5.54
C LEU A 106 9.78 0.79 -5.59
N TYR A 107 8.55 0.38 -5.63
CA TYR A 107 7.34 1.17 -5.52
C TYR A 107 7.41 2.20 -4.38
N ASP A 108 7.08 3.45 -4.64
CA ASP A 108 6.91 4.45 -3.58
C ASP A 108 5.69 4.09 -2.71
N LYS A 109 5.97 3.39 -1.61
CA LYS A 109 4.94 2.88 -0.68
C LYS A 109 4.16 3.97 0.05
N GLU A 110 4.60 5.23 -0.03
CA GLU A 110 3.98 6.37 0.67
C GLU A 110 3.45 7.45 -0.28
N GLY A 111 3.60 7.29 -1.60
CA GLY A 111 3.18 8.28 -2.61
C GLY A 111 1.77 8.07 -3.19
N ASP A 112 1.26 9.08 -3.88
CA ASP A 112 -0.04 9.06 -4.57
C ASP A 112 -0.19 7.86 -5.51
N TYR A 113 0.91 7.40 -6.11
CA TYR A 113 0.94 6.26 -7.03
C TYR A 113 0.57 4.91 -6.36
N HIS A 114 0.93 4.72 -5.08
CA HIS A 114 0.50 3.57 -4.29
C HIS A 114 -1.01 3.53 -4.16
N PHE A 115 -1.61 4.67 -3.77
CA PHE A 115 -3.07 4.77 -3.61
C PHE A 115 -3.81 4.65 -4.93
N ASP A 116 -3.25 5.16 -6.02
CA ASP A 116 -3.85 5.05 -7.35
C ASP A 116 -3.85 3.60 -7.85
N THR A 117 -2.76 2.86 -7.65
CA THR A 117 -2.64 1.47 -8.08
C THR A 117 -3.58 0.55 -7.32
N ILE A 118 -3.65 0.67 -5.98
CA ILE A 118 -4.60 -0.14 -5.19
C ILE A 118 -6.05 0.25 -5.49
N SER A 119 -6.31 1.53 -5.76
CA SER A 119 -7.64 2.01 -6.17
C SER A 119 -8.04 1.42 -7.52
N ALA A 120 -7.14 1.37 -8.49
CA ALA A 120 -7.36 0.76 -9.80
C ALA A 120 -7.62 -0.75 -9.65
N TYR A 121 -6.85 -1.45 -8.81
CA TYR A 121 -7.07 -2.86 -8.50
C TYR A 121 -8.47 -3.12 -7.95
N ILE A 122 -8.88 -2.40 -6.90
CA ILE A 122 -10.21 -2.56 -6.29
C ILE A 122 -11.33 -2.21 -7.28
N LYS A 123 -11.16 -1.17 -8.10
CA LYS A 123 -12.14 -0.81 -9.14
C LYS A 123 -12.25 -1.87 -10.23
N SER A 124 -11.16 -2.54 -10.59
CA SER A 124 -11.17 -3.67 -11.53
C SER A 124 -11.92 -4.87 -10.96
N LEU A 125 -11.71 -5.21 -9.67
CA LEU A 125 -12.48 -6.23 -8.96
C LEU A 125 -13.98 -5.90 -8.95
N ARG A 126 -14.32 -4.63 -8.64
CA ARG A 126 -15.70 -4.14 -8.58
C ARG A 126 -16.37 -4.15 -9.96
N GLY A 127 -15.62 -3.84 -11.01
CA GLY A 127 -16.08 -3.91 -12.39
C GLY A 127 -16.14 -5.32 -12.97
N SER A 128 -15.75 -6.36 -12.18
CA SER A 128 -15.72 -7.76 -12.63
C SER A 128 -14.82 -7.97 -13.85
N ASP A 129 -13.67 -7.28 -13.88
CA ASP A 129 -12.64 -7.41 -14.90
C ASP A 129 -11.42 -8.16 -14.32
N PRO A 130 -11.34 -9.50 -14.53
CA PRO A 130 -10.25 -10.31 -13.98
C PRO A 130 -8.90 -9.99 -14.62
N ASP A 131 -8.86 -9.61 -15.89
CA ASP A 131 -7.62 -9.33 -16.61
C ASP A 131 -6.99 -8.04 -16.08
N ALA A 132 -7.78 -6.97 -15.94
CA ALA A 132 -7.32 -5.72 -15.34
C ALA A 132 -6.93 -5.93 -13.87
N ALA A 133 -7.69 -6.71 -13.08
CA ALA A 133 -7.37 -7.01 -11.69
C ALA A 133 -6.02 -7.74 -11.57
N LEU A 134 -5.76 -8.74 -12.42
CA LEU A 134 -4.47 -9.43 -12.46
C LEU A 134 -3.32 -8.51 -12.88
N TYR A 135 -3.55 -7.62 -13.83
CA TYR A 135 -2.55 -6.63 -14.23
C TYR A 135 -2.12 -5.73 -13.06
N TRP A 136 -3.09 -5.17 -12.34
CA TRP A 136 -2.80 -4.31 -11.19
C TRP A 136 -2.20 -5.09 -10.03
N LEU A 137 -2.63 -6.34 -9.77
CA LEU A 137 -2.00 -7.23 -8.81
C LEU A 137 -0.53 -7.47 -9.16
N ALA A 138 -0.25 -7.85 -10.42
CA ALA A 138 1.11 -8.10 -10.89
C ALA A 138 1.99 -6.85 -10.73
N LYS A 139 1.45 -5.68 -11.03
CA LYS A 139 2.14 -4.39 -10.87
C LYS A 139 2.50 -4.12 -9.40
N MET A 140 1.57 -4.36 -8.46
CA MET A 140 1.84 -4.22 -7.01
C MET A 140 2.90 -5.21 -6.53
N VAL A 141 2.78 -6.50 -6.90
CA VAL A 141 3.74 -7.54 -6.53
C VAL A 141 5.13 -7.27 -7.11
N TYR A 142 5.19 -6.86 -8.38
CA TYR A 142 6.45 -6.49 -9.03
C TYR A 142 7.11 -5.28 -8.36
N ALA A 143 6.31 -4.31 -7.94
CA ALA A 143 6.76 -3.13 -7.20
C ALA A 143 7.13 -3.40 -5.73
N GLY A 144 7.06 -4.64 -5.27
CA GLY A 144 7.43 -5.04 -3.90
C GLY A 144 6.41 -4.61 -2.84
N GLU A 145 5.14 -4.41 -3.22
CA GLU A 145 4.07 -4.15 -2.26
C GLU A 145 3.94 -5.30 -1.25
N ASP A 146 3.65 -4.96 0.00
CA ASP A 146 3.42 -5.95 1.04
C ASP A 146 2.20 -6.82 0.71
N PRO A 147 2.37 -8.12 0.47
CA PRO A 147 1.25 -9.02 0.17
C PRO A 147 0.16 -9.02 1.25
N ARG A 148 0.51 -8.77 2.51
CA ARG A 148 -0.45 -8.65 3.61
C ARG A 148 -1.33 -7.42 3.47
N PHE A 149 -0.77 -6.32 2.94
CA PHE A 149 -1.58 -5.15 2.59
C PHE A 149 -2.56 -5.47 1.46
N ILE A 150 -2.13 -6.20 0.42
CA ILE A 150 -3.00 -6.61 -0.68
C ILE A 150 -4.13 -7.51 -0.15
N PHE A 151 -3.82 -8.54 0.67
CA PHE A 151 -4.85 -9.39 1.28
C PHE A 151 -5.81 -8.61 2.19
N ARG A 152 -5.34 -7.64 2.94
CA ARG A 152 -6.20 -6.75 3.75
C ARG A 152 -7.22 -6.02 2.88
N ARG A 153 -6.80 -5.53 1.71
CA ARG A 153 -7.70 -4.88 0.75
C ARG A 153 -8.71 -5.87 0.14
N MET A 154 -8.28 -7.09 -0.15
CA MET A 154 -9.17 -8.17 -0.61
C MET A 154 -10.21 -8.55 0.45
N LEU A 155 -9.84 -8.64 1.73
CA LEU A 155 -10.76 -8.93 2.84
C LEU A 155 -11.83 -7.84 2.99
N ILE A 156 -11.43 -6.56 2.89
CA ILE A 156 -12.38 -5.45 2.89
C ILE A 156 -13.34 -5.59 1.71
N PHE A 157 -12.82 -5.82 0.50
CA PHE A 157 -13.61 -5.98 -0.71
C PHE A 157 -14.60 -7.16 -0.61
N ALA A 158 -14.16 -8.29 -0.05
CA ALA A 158 -15.01 -9.46 0.15
C ALA A 158 -16.20 -9.17 1.06
N GLY A 159 -16.04 -8.33 2.08
CA GLY A 159 -17.14 -7.91 2.96
C GLY A 159 -18.00 -6.77 2.41
N GLU A 160 -17.38 -5.80 1.75
CA GLU A 160 -18.01 -4.56 1.28
C GLU A 160 -18.72 -4.74 -0.06
N ASP A 161 -18.04 -5.31 -1.06
CA ASP A 161 -18.51 -5.35 -2.46
C ASP A 161 -19.11 -6.70 -2.88
N VAL A 162 -18.62 -7.82 -2.32
CA VAL A 162 -19.19 -9.15 -2.57
C VAL A 162 -20.28 -9.44 -1.54
N GLY A 163 -19.99 -9.28 -0.26
CA GLY A 163 -20.95 -9.37 0.83
C GLY A 163 -21.80 -10.64 0.77
N LEU A 164 -23.11 -10.46 0.92
CA LEU A 164 -24.07 -11.58 0.93
C LEU A 164 -24.37 -12.18 -0.46
N ALA A 165 -23.87 -11.57 -1.55
CA ALA A 165 -24.03 -12.16 -2.88
C ALA A 165 -23.23 -13.46 -3.02
N ASP A 166 -22.11 -13.59 -2.31
CA ASP A 166 -21.35 -14.83 -2.21
C ASP A 166 -20.66 -14.93 -0.83
N PRO A 167 -21.27 -15.65 0.13
CA PRO A 167 -20.75 -15.79 1.49
C PRO A 167 -19.44 -16.58 1.57
N HIS A 168 -18.99 -17.23 0.50
CA HIS A 168 -17.73 -17.95 0.46
C HIS A 168 -16.52 -17.04 0.17
N ALA A 169 -16.75 -15.81 -0.28
CA ALA A 169 -15.67 -14.89 -0.64
C ALA A 169 -14.76 -14.58 0.55
N LEU A 170 -15.32 -14.21 1.69
CA LEU A 170 -14.54 -13.85 2.88
C LEU A 170 -13.72 -15.04 3.43
N PRO A 171 -14.29 -16.23 3.66
CA PRO A 171 -13.53 -17.43 4.03
C PRO A 171 -12.43 -17.81 3.05
N LEU A 172 -12.68 -17.71 1.74
CA LEU A 172 -11.68 -18.03 0.72
C LEU A 172 -10.48 -17.08 0.80
N VAL A 173 -10.72 -15.78 0.88
CA VAL A 173 -9.63 -14.78 0.98
C VAL A 173 -8.84 -14.97 2.28
N THR A 174 -9.54 -15.26 3.39
CA THR A 174 -8.89 -15.56 4.67
C THR A 174 -7.97 -16.77 4.56
N ALA A 175 -8.48 -17.87 4.00
CA ALA A 175 -7.69 -19.09 3.80
C ALA A 175 -6.50 -18.87 2.85
N ALA A 176 -6.68 -18.09 1.79
CA ALA A 176 -5.60 -17.73 0.86
C ALA A 176 -4.52 -16.88 1.55
N ALA A 177 -4.89 -15.94 2.43
CA ALA A 177 -3.95 -15.14 3.20
C ALA A 177 -3.15 -16.00 4.20
N GLU A 178 -3.81 -16.91 4.92
CA GLU A 178 -3.14 -17.86 5.82
C GLU A 178 -2.21 -18.82 5.07
N ALA A 179 -2.62 -19.31 3.90
CA ALA A 179 -1.78 -20.15 3.06
C ALA A 179 -0.55 -19.39 2.56
N PHE A 180 -0.72 -18.13 2.17
CA PHE A 180 0.38 -17.25 1.80
C PHE A 180 1.40 -17.08 2.93
N ASP A 181 0.95 -16.85 4.16
CA ASP A 181 1.85 -16.69 5.32
C ASP A 181 2.70 -17.95 5.61
N ARG A 182 2.23 -19.12 5.22
CA ARG A 182 2.96 -20.39 5.36
C ARG A 182 3.94 -20.66 4.22
N VAL A 183 3.59 -20.24 3.01
CA VAL A 183 4.33 -20.57 1.77
C VAL A 183 5.33 -19.46 1.41
N GLY A 184 4.90 -18.19 1.51
CA GLY A 184 5.71 -17.05 1.12
C GLY A 184 5.87 -16.88 -0.39
N LEU A 185 6.68 -15.91 -0.80
CA LEU A 185 7.07 -15.72 -2.21
C LEU A 185 8.26 -16.63 -2.57
N PRO A 186 8.35 -17.09 -3.82
CA PRO A 186 7.52 -16.72 -4.98
C PRO A 186 6.20 -17.51 -5.13
N GLU A 187 6.05 -18.65 -4.51
CA GLU A 187 4.91 -19.59 -4.73
C GLU A 187 3.60 -19.01 -4.19
N GLY A 188 3.64 -18.16 -3.17
CA GLY A 188 2.49 -17.45 -2.61
C GLY A 188 1.72 -16.59 -3.62
N ARG A 189 2.32 -16.28 -4.79
CA ARG A 189 1.63 -15.62 -5.91
C ARG A 189 0.40 -16.38 -6.38
N PHE A 190 0.39 -17.72 -6.27
CA PHE A 190 -0.78 -18.52 -6.62
C PHE A 190 -1.97 -18.21 -5.71
N HIS A 191 -1.75 -17.98 -4.41
CA HIS A 191 -2.80 -17.65 -3.46
C HIS A 191 -3.35 -16.24 -3.70
N LEU A 192 -2.47 -15.26 -4.00
CA LEU A 192 -2.88 -13.92 -4.42
C LEU A 192 -3.72 -13.94 -5.70
N THR A 193 -3.28 -14.71 -6.70
CA THR A 193 -3.97 -14.87 -7.99
C THR A 193 -5.34 -15.52 -7.81
N LEU A 194 -5.41 -16.62 -7.04
CA LEU A 194 -6.65 -17.33 -6.77
C LEU A 194 -7.70 -16.43 -6.12
N ALA A 195 -7.30 -15.70 -5.06
CA ALA A 195 -8.18 -14.78 -4.37
C ALA A 195 -8.65 -13.63 -5.29
N THR A 196 -7.75 -13.08 -6.11
CA THR A 196 -8.06 -12.03 -7.09
C THR A 196 -9.10 -12.50 -8.11
N LEU A 197 -8.87 -13.64 -8.73
CA LEU A 197 -9.79 -14.19 -9.75
C LEU A 197 -11.15 -14.50 -9.15
N TYR A 198 -11.18 -15.08 -7.96
CA TYR A 198 -12.43 -15.35 -7.27
C TYR A 198 -13.22 -14.08 -7.01
N LEU A 199 -12.57 -13.07 -6.42
CA LEU A 199 -13.21 -11.79 -6.13
C LEU A 199 -13.66 -11.03 -7.38
N ALA A 200 -12.88 -11.09 -8.47
CA ALA A 200 -13.24 -10.46 -9.73
C ALA A 200 -14.49 -11.08 -10.34
N THR A 201 -14.65 -12.41 -10.25
CA THR A 201 -15.74 -13.15 -10.88
C THR A 201 -16.95 -13.40 -9.99
N ALA A 202 -16.85 -13.19 -8.67
CA ALA A 202 -17.95 -13.33 -7.73
C ALA A 202 -19.07 -12.34 -8.01
N ALA A 203 -20.31 -12.72 -7.71
CA ALA A 203 -21.44 -11.79 -7.69
C ALA A 203 -21.20 -10.67 -6.66
N LYS A 204 -21.77 -9.50 -6.87
CA LYS A 204 -21.53 -8.32 -6.03
C LYS A 204 -22.80 -7.88 -5.30
N SER A 205 -22.64 -7.52 -4.02
CA SER A 205 -23.68 -6.89 -3.21
C SER A 205 -23.04 -5.96 -2.19
N ASN A 206 -23.41 -4.70 -2.25
CA ASN A 206 -22.96 -3.69 -1.29
C ASN A 206 -23.96 -3.48 -0.13
N SER A 207 -24.83 -4.44 0.14
CA SER A 207 -25.84 -4.34 1.20
C SER A 207 -25.25 -4.07 2.60
N ALA A 208 -23.99 -4.42 2.83
CA ALA A 208 -23.27 -4.10 4.07
C ALA A 208 -23.12 -2.57 4.30
N LEU A 209 -23.18 -1.74 3.25
CA LEU A 209 -23.15 -0.28 3.37
C LEU A 209 -24.41 0.28 4.07
N GLY A 210 -25.51 -0.46 4.11
CA GLY A 210 -26.72 -0.08 4.85
C GLY A 210 -26.45 0.21 6.34
N PHE A 211 -25.38 -0.34 6.92
CA PHE A 211 -24.95 0.01 8.27
C PHE A 211 -24.60 1.51 8.40
N PHE A 212 -23.95 2.07 7.40
CA PHE A 212 -23.55 3.48 7.43
C PHE A 212 -24.73 4.42 7.28
N ASP A 213 -25.74 4.02 6.49
CA ASP A 213 -26.99 4.77 6.38
C ASP A 213 -27.75 4.74 7.71
N ALA A 214 -27.81 3.56 8.36
CA ALA A 214 -28.40 3.42 9.68
C ALA A 214 -27.64 4.22 10.74
N LEU A 215 -26.30 4.20 10.71
CA LEU A 215 -25.47 4.99 11.62
C LEU A 215 -25.74 6.49 11.45
N ALA A 216 -25.79 6.97 10.21
CA ALA A 216 -26.12 8.37 9.94
C ALA A 216 -27.51 8.77 10.45
N ALA A 217 -28.49 7.87 10.38
CA ALA A 217 -29.81 8.09 10.96
C ALA A 217 -29.73 8.20 12.49
N VAL A 218 -29.02 7.27 13.15
CA VAL A 218 -28.84 7.29 14.62
C VAL A 218 -28.11 8.58 15.08
N GLU A 219 -27.12 9.05 14.34
CA GLU A 219 -26.39 10.29 14.66
C GLU A 219 -27.29 11.55 14.56
N GLN A 220 -28.35 11.49 13.75
CA GLN A 220 -29.32 12.59 13.60
C GLN A 220 -30.46 12.52 14.61
N GLU A 221 -30.74 11.34 15.14
CA GLU A 221 -31.78 11.14 16.17
C GLU A 221 -31.26 11.60 17.54
N ARG A 222 -32.05 12.44 18.22
CA ARG A 222 -31.66 12.92 19.55
C ARG A 222 -32.03 11.97 20.68
N GLU A 223 -33.11 11.19 20.52
CA GLU A 223 -33.64 10.27 21.54
C GLU A 223 -34.50 9.18 20.86
N ALA A 224 -33.88 8.13 20.36
CA ALA A 224 -34.60 6.96 19.89
C ALA A 224 -34.58 5.84 20.94
N GLU A 225 -35.67 5.65 21.63
CA GLU A 225 -35.85 4.49 22.50
C GLU A 225 -36.32 3.26 21.72
N ALA A 226 -35.91 2.06 22.17
CA ALA A 226 -36.41 0.83 21.58
C ALA A 226 -37.93 0.76 21.72
N PRO A 227 -38.69 0.39 20.65
CA PRO A 227 -40.12 0.22 20.72
C PRO A 227 -40.52 -0.76 21.83
N THR A 228 -41.64 -0.49 22.54
CA THR A 228 -42.05 -1.23 23.74
C THR A 228 -42.14 -2.74 23.50
N HIS A 229 -42.65 -3.17 22.34
CA HIS A 229 -42.76 -4.59 21.98
C HIS A 229 -41.40 -5.28 21.72
N LEU A 230 -40.33 -4.52 21.47
CA LEU A 230 -38.96 -5.05 21.29
C LEU A 230 -38.10 -4.95 22.55
N ARG A 231 -38.61 -4.33 23.63
CA ARG A 231 -37.92 -4.25 24.90
C ARG A 231 -37.93 -5.60 25.62
N ASP A 232 -36.91 -5.86 26.44
CA ASP A 232 -36.83 -7.10 27.23
C ASP A 232 -37.89 -7.16 28.33
N GLY A 233 -38.94 -7.96 28.12
CA GLY A 233 -40.02 -8.16 29.09
C GLY A 233 -39.56 -8.76 30.44
N ASN A 234 -38.44 -9.49 30.48
CA ASN A 234 -37.92 -10.05 31.73
C ASN A 234 -37.37 -8.97 32.68
N ARG A 235 -37.09 -7.79 32.15
CA ARG A 235 -36.58 -6.62 32.91
C ARG A 235 -37.67 -5.63 33.29
N ASP A 236 -38.92 -5.87 32.87
CA ASP A 236 -40.08 -5.01 33.17
C ASP A 236 -40.63 -5.27 34.59
N LYS A 237 -39.84 -4.87 35.59
CA LYS A 237 -40.23 -5.03 37.00
C LYS A 237 -41.37 -4.08 37.42
N GLU A 238 -41.56 -3.01 36.67
CA GLU A 238 -42.51 -1.93 36.97
C GLU A 238 -43.81 -2.03 36.16
N GLY A 239 -43.90 -2.98 35.19
CA GLY A 239 -45.10 -3.25 34.44
C GLY A 239 -45.37 -2.23 33.32
N PHE A 240 -44.33 -1.71 32.67
CA PHE A 240 -44.43 -0.77 31.53
C PHE A 240 -44.86 -1.44 30.23
N GLY A 241 -45.12 -2.75 30.22
CA GLY A 241 -45.54 -3.52 29.03
C GLY A 241 -44.39 -3.88 28.10
N HIS A 242 -43.14 -4.00 28.59
CA HIS A 242 -42.01 -4.39 27.77
C HIS A 242 -42.26 -5.79 27.16
N GLY A 243 -42.04 -5.91 25.84
CA GLY A 243 -42.26 -7.15 25.10
C GLY A 243 -43.72 -7.46 24.78
N GLU A 244 -44.67 -6.63 25.23
CA GLU A 244 -46.08 -6.82 24.92
C GLU A 244 -46.33 -6.60 23.41
N GLY A 245 -47.00 -7.57 22.77
CA GLY A 245 -47.24 -7.55 21.34
C GLY A 245 -46.08 -8.02 20.47
N TYR A 246 -44.98 -8.55 21.07
CA TYR A 246 -43.90 -9.15 20.30
C TYR A 246 -44.37 -10.43 19.60
N LEU A 247 -44.23 -10.46 18.27
CA LEU A 247 -44.52 -11.63 17.45
C LEU A 247 -43.27 -12.47 17.27
N TYR A 248 -43.17 -13.59 17.98
CA TYR A 248 -42.02 -14.48 17.92
C TYR A 248 -41.95 -15.24 16.58
N PRO A 249 -40.97 -14.95 15.70
CA PRO A 249 -41.01 -15.48 14.33
C PRO A 249 -41.03 -17.00 14.25
N HIS A 250 -40.36 -17.71 15.17
CA HIS A 250 -40.31 -19.18 15.17
C HIS A 250 -41.67 -19.83 15.51
N ALA A 251 -42.64 -19.06 15.99
CA ALA A 251 -44.02 -19.54 16.17
C ALA A 251 -44.81 -19.55 14.86
N TYR A 252 -44.29 -18.97 13.79
CA TYR A 252 -44.94 -18.88 12.48
C TYR A 252 -44.28 -19.81 11.47
N ARG A 253 -45.06 -20.33 10.52
CA ARG A 253 -44.61 -21.35 9.56
C ARG A 253 -43.41 -20.92 8.73
N ASP A 254 -43.35 -19.67 8.34
CA ASP A 254 -42.33 -19.14 7.45
C ASP A 254 -41.22 -18.34 8.21
N HIS A 255 -41.28 -18.34 9.55
CA HIS A 255 -40.32 -17.65 10.45
C HIS A 255 -40.21 -16.13 10.25
N TRP A 256 -41.31 -15.49 9.79
CA TRP A 256 -41.38 -14.04 9.57
C TRP A 256 -42.84 -13.51 9.54
#